data_b69efd24821621c826e40a355f0f04db
#
_entry.id   b69efd24821621c826e40a355f0f04db
#
_cell.length_a   1.000
_cell.length_b   1.000
_cell.length_c   1.000
_cell.angle_alpha   90.00
_cell.angle_beta   90.00
_cell.angle_gamma   90.00
#
_symmetry.space_group_name_H-M   'P 1'
#
loop_
_entity.id
_entity.type
_entity.pdbx_description
1 polymer ?
#
loop_
_entity_poly.entity_id
_entity_poly.type
_entity_poly.pdbx_seq_one_letter_code
_entity_poly.pdbx_strand_id
1 'polypeptide(L)'
;MRLQFFSHFYFNISLHIFFMHTRQEKMEAFGRFLDVLDELRQKCPWDKTQTNESLRPNTIEEVYELSAALLDNDVPNICKELGDVLLHVAFYARIGEEQEAFDMADVCNRLTDKLIFRHPHIYHPSQIGKSHPRPLPFKEGEDEPASTNQFSSAKTADEVLQNWEQIKLREKGGNKRVLDGVPAHLPSLIKAYRMTEKAANVGFDWERPSDVWAKVKEEISEFESALCEDNNSGKNHKEEELGDLIFSLVNAARLYNINPDTALELTNRKFRQRFQYVEEKVLASGRQVSDVSLAELDALWNEAKKQ
;
A
#
# COMPACT_ATOMS: atom_id res chain seq x y z
N MET A 1 29.79 -23.19 57.84
CA MET A 1 28.46 -22.57 57.92
C MET A 1 28.52 -21.18 57.25
N ARG A 2 28.29 -21.13 55.95
CA ARG A 2 28.27 -19.90 55.12
C ARG A 2 26.94 -19.84 54.44
N LEU A 3 26.10 -18.88 54.85
CA LEU A 3 24.86 -18.51 54.20
C LEU A 3 25.20 -17.58 53.06
N GLN A 4 24.89 -18.01 51.82
CA GLN A 4 24.95 -17.17 50.63
C GLN A 4 23.65 -16.38 50.47
N PHE A 5 23.80 -15.07 50.41
CA PHE A 5 22.74 -14.13 50.06
C PHE A 5 22.44 -14.27 48.55
N PHE A 6 21.27 -14.77 48.20
CA PHE A 6 20.70 -14.62 46.86
C PHE A 6 20.02 -13.28 46.79
N SER A 7 20.66 -12.34 46.06
CA SER A 7 20.09 -11.07 45.65
C SER A 7 19.00 -11.32 44.64
N HIS A 8 17.74 -11.07 45.00
CA HIS A 8 16.60 -11.08 44.08
C HIS A 8 16.64 -9.80 43.25
N PHE A 9 17.12 -9.96 42.01
CA PHE A 9 16.88 -8.98 40.95
C PHE A 9 15.42 -9.13 40.52
N TYR A 10 14.51 -8.37 41.12
CA TYR A 10 13.16 -8.22 40.57
C TYR A 10 13.26 -7.37 39.32
N PHE A 11 13.21 -8.05 38.17
CA PHE A 11 12.92 -7.43 36.90
C PHE A 11 11.45 -6.98 36.94
N ASN A 12 11.23 -5.71 37.17
CA ASN A 12 9.92 -5.08 37.05
C ASN A 12 9.54 -5.03 35.55
N ILE A 13 9.07 -6.17 35.03
CA ILE A 13 8.33 -6.17 33.76
C ILE A 13 6.97 -5.55 34.10
N SER A 14 6.85 -4.25 33.84
CA SER A 14 5.56 -3.58 33.83
C SER A 14 4.71 -4.25 32.73
N LEU A 15 3.92 -5.24 33.13
CA LEU A 15 2.92 -5.85 32.25
C LEU A 15 1.86 -4.77 31.99
N HIS A 16 2.06 -3.96 30.95
CA HIS A 16 0.97 -3.19 30.40
C HIS A 16 -0.01 -4.18 29.79
N ILE A 17 -0.96 -4.66 30.60
CA ILE A 17 -2.13 -5.35 30.10
C ILE A 17 -2.90 -4.29 29.31
N PHE A 18 -2.68 -4.26 28.00
CA PHE A 18 -3.51 -3.50 27.08
C PHE A 18 -4.89 -4.15 27.12
N PHE A 19 -5.79 -3.59 27.94
CA PHE A 19 -7.20 -3.92 27.89
C PHE A 19 -7.73 -3.46 26.53
N MET A 20 -7.91 -4.42 25.61
CA MET A 20 -8.56 -4.14 24.34
C MET A 20 -10.00 -3.70 24.62
N HIS A 21 -10.40 -2.59 24.03
CA HIS A 21 -11.74 -2.06 24.14
C HIS A 21 -12.78 -3.04 23.59
N THR A 22 -13.94 -3.08 24.21
CA THR A 22 -15.11 -3.82 23.75
C THR A 22 -15.59 -3.28 22.39
N ARG A 23 -16.40 -4.06 21.70
CA ARG A 23 -17.04 -3.60 20.44
C ARG A 23 -17.83 -2.32 20.65
N GLN A 24 -18.57 -2.22 21.76
CA GLN A 24 -19.39 -1.06 22.07
C GLN A 24 -18.54 0.19 22.26
N GLU A 25 -17.45 0.12 23.04
CA GLU A 25 -16.53 1.24 23.24
C GLU A 25 -15.88 1.71 21.93
N LYS A 26 -15.56 0.78 21.02
CA LYS A 26 -15.03 1.11 19.68
C LYS A 26 -16.06 1.87 18.85
N MET A 27 -17.33 1.43 18.88
CA MET A 27 -18.41 2.10 18.17
C MET A 27 -18.68 3.50 18.74
N GLU A 28 -18.67 3.66 20.06
CA GLU A 28 -18.84 4.94 20.73
C GLU A 28 -17.66 5.89 20.44
N ALA A 29 -16.43 5.38 20.41
CA ALA A 29 -15.25 6.18 20.05
C ALA A 29 -15.35 6.68 18.60
N PHE A 30 -15.79 5.81 17.68
CA PHE A 30 -16.00 6.19 16.28
C PHE A 30 -17.13 7.21 16.13
N GLY A 31 -18.24 7.04 16.87
CA GLY A 31 -19.34 8.01 16.90
C GLY A 31 -18.87 9.39 17.37
N ARG A 32 -18.15 9.47 18.51
CA ARG A 32 -17.56 10.73 18.98
C ARG A 32 -16.62 11.39 17.97
N PHE A 33 -15.86 10.60 17.22
CA PHE A 33 -15.01 11.12 16.16
C PHE A 33 -15.83 11.79 15.05
N LEU A 34 -16.93 11.17 14.61
CA LEU A 34 -17.82 11.75 13.61
C LEU A 34 -18.48 13.04 14.12
N ASP A 35 -18.94 13.07 15.39
CA ASP A 35 -19.49 14.28 16.02
C ASP A 35 -18.49 15.45 16.00
N VAL A 36 -17.23 15.17 16.32
CA VAL A 36 -16.15 16.18 16.29
C VAL A 36 -15.89 16.68 14.87
N LEU A 37 -15.85 15.80 13.89
CA LEU A 37 -15.66 16.16 12.49
C LEU A 37 -16.81 17.04 11.99
N ASP A 38 -18.04 16.73 12.33
CA ASP A 38 -19.23 17.56 12.02
C ASP A 38 -19.13 18.96 12.63
N GLU A 39 -18.69 19.05 13.87
CA GLU A 39 -18.48 20.32 14.54
C GLU A 39 -17.37 21.16 13.89
N LEU A 40 -16.23 20.51 13.53
CA LEU A 40 -15.14 21.15 12.79
C LEU A 40 -15.63 21.64 11.43
N ARG A 41 -16.32 20.81 10.67
CA ARG A 41 -16.88 21.17 9.36
C ARG A 41 -17.81 22.36 9.43
N GLN A 42 -18.57 22.53 10.53
CA GLN A 42 -19.49 23.63 10.72
C GLN A 42 -18.80 24.91 11.23
N LYS A 43 -17.77 24.81 12.10
CA LYS A 43 -17.25 25.93 12.85
C LYS A 43 -15.83 26.35 12.48
N CYS A 44 -14.96 25.42 12.09
CA CYS A 44 -13.58 25.72 11.76
C CYS A 44 -13.46 26.40 10.37
N PRO A 45 -12.83 27.57 10.29
CA PRO A 45 -12.70 28.30 9.01
C PRO A 45 -11.94 27.52 7.94
N TRP A 46 -10.97 26.67 8.33
CA TRP A 46 -10.20 25.86 7.40
C TRP A 46 -11.00 24.67 6.92
N ASP A 47 -11.61 23.91 7.84
CA ASP A 47 -12.37 22.71 7.50
C ASP A 47 -13.57 23.01 6.60
N LYS A 48 -14.26 24.15 6.80
CA LYS A 48 -15.39 24.60 5.98
C LYS A 48 -15.06 24.74 4.51
N THR A 49 -13.83 25.10 4.17
CA THR A 49 -13.40 25.41 2.81
C THR A 49 -12.85 24.21 2.07
N GLN A 50 -12.65 23.07 2.77
CA GLN A 50 -12.07 21.90 2.14
C GLN A 50 -13.02 21.25 1.14
N THR A 51 -12.44 20.78 0.04
CA THR A 51 -13.10 20.03 -1.04
C THR A 51 -12.37 18.69 -1.25
N ASN A 52 -12.96 17.81 -2.05
CA ASN A 52 -12.29 16.57 -2.45
C ASN A 52 -10.93 16.82 -3.11
N GLU A 53 -10.85 17.89 -3.93
CA GLU A 53 -9.62 18.26 -4.63
C GLU A 53 -8.56 18.80 -3.67
N SER A 54 -8.96 19.66 -2.71
CA SER A 54 -8.02 20.28 -1.76
C SER A 54 -7.43 19.26 -0.78
N LEU A 55 -8.21 18.26 -0.36
CA LEU A 55 -7.77 17.21 0.57
C LEU A 55 -6.98 16.08 -0.09
N ARG A 56 -7.12 15.90 -1.43
CA ARG A 56 -6.48 14.79 -2.14
C ARG A 56 -4.97 14.71 -1.95
N PRO A 57 -4.18 15.80 -2.03
CA PRO A 57 -2.74 15.74 -1.79
C PRO A 57 -2.40 15.25 -0.38
N ASN A 58 -3.07 15.79 0.63
CA ASN A 58 -2.86 15.40 2.03
C ASN A 58 -3.19 13.91 2.26
N THR A 59 -4.29 13.41 1.67
CA THR A 59 -4.63 11.97 1.74
C THR A 59 -3.49 11.08 1.23
N ILE A 60 -2.82 11.49 0.15
CA ILE A 60 -1.67 10.75 -0.40
C ILE A 60 -0.50 10.81 0.57
N GLU A 61 -0.24 11.96 1.18
CA GLU A 61 0.80 12.17 2.19
C GLU A 61 0.59 11.26 3.39
N GLU A 62 -0.61 11.26 4.00
CA GLU A 62 -0.94 10.40 5.14
C GLU A 62 -0.78 8.89 4.83
N VAL A 63 -1.14 8.48 3.61
CA VAL A 63 -0.93 7.09 3.17
C VAL A 63 0.56 6.74 3.09
N TYR A 64 1.42 7.66 2.65
CA TYR A 64 2.87 7.45 2.64
C TYR A 64 3.47 7.49 4.05
N GLU A 65 2.98 8.35 4.95
CA GLU A 65 3.39 8.38 6.36
C GLU A 65 3.02 7.07 7.07
N LEU A 66 1.80 6.58 6.86
CA LEU A 66 1.39 5.27 7.34
C LEU A 66 2.29 4.15 6.77
N SER A 67 2.60 4.20 5.48
CA SER A 67 3.49 3.21 4.84
C SER A 67 4.88 3.23 5.47
N ALA A 68 5.41 4.42 5.78
CA ALA A 68 6.70 4.58 6.45
C ALA A 68 6.69 4.00 7.87
N ALA A 69 5.66 4.33 8.66
CA ALA A 69 5.48 3.81 10.02
C ALA A 69 5.36 2.28 10.05
N LEU A 70 4.67 1.69 9.05
CA LEU A 70 4.55 0.23 8.89
C LEU A 70 5.91 -0.42 8.59
N LEU A 71 6.72 0.18 7.72
CA LEU A 71 8.06 -0.32 7.39
C LEU A 71 9.00 -0.29 8.61
N ASP A 72 8.86 0.74 9.44
CA ASP A 72 9.67 0.92 10.65
C ASP A 72 9.14 0.10 11.84
N ASN A 73 7.96 -0.53 11.69
CA ASN A 73 7.25 -1.22 12.76
C ASN A 73 7.05 -0.32 14.01
N ASP A 74 6.85 0.99 13.76
CA ASP A 74 6.63 2.02 14.78
C ASP A 74 5.15 2.03 15.21
N VAL A 75 4.82 1.20 16.19
CA VAL A 75 3.44 0.98 16.64
C VAL A 75 2.72 2.27 17.08
N PRO A 76 3.33 3.20 17.85
CA PRO A 76 2.72 4.49 18.15
C PRO A 76 2.38 5.30 16.91
N ASN A 77 3.31 5.40 15.96
CA ASN A 77 3.13 6.14 14.73
C ASN A 77 2.11 5.45 13.80
N ILE A 78 2.11 4.12 13.70
CA ILE A 78 1.08 3.36 12.98
C ILE A 78 -0.32 3.75 13.49
N CYS A 79 -0.51 3.83 14.81
CA CYS A 79 -1.79 4.21 15.41
C CYS A 79 -2.18 5.65 15.03
N LYS A 80 -1.22 6.59 15.04
CA LYS A 80 -1.42 7.98 14.64
C LYS A 80 -1.85 8.06 13.17
N GLU A 81 -1.05 7.52 12.27
CA GLU A 81 -1.27 7.62 10.82
C GLU A 81 -2.54 6.89 10.35
N LEU A 82 -2.93 5.81 11.04
CA LEU A 82 -4.25 5.20 10.83
C LEU A 82 -5.39 6.16 11.19
N GLY A 83 -5.21 7.00 12.21
CA GLY A 83 -6.16 8.05 12.58
C GLY A 83 -6.26 9.12 11.49
N ASP A 84 -5.13 9.57 10.94
CA ASP A 84 -5.06 10.61 9.93
C ASP A 84 -5.66 10.11 8.59
N VAL A 85 -5.37 8.88 8.17
CA VAL A 85 -6.06 8.24 7.02
C VAL A 85 -7.56 8.10 7.27
N LEU A 86 -7.98 7.71 8.48
CA LEU A 86 -9.40 7.60 8.85
C LEU A 86 -10.10 8.95 8.81
N LEU A 87 -9.43 10.04 9.25
CA LEU A 87 -9.94 11.39 9.15
C LEU A 87 -10.30 11.74 7.70
N HIS A 88 -9.40 11.48 6.75
CA HIS A 88 -9.65 11.74 5.34
C HIS A 88 -10.84 10.92 4.80
N VAL A 89 -10.94 9.64 5.17
CA VAL A 89 -12.08 8.79 4.78
C VAL A 89 -13.40 9.38 5.27
N ALA A 90 -13.47 9.78 6.55
CA ALA A 90 -14.68 10.36 7.13
C ALA A 90 -14.98 11.74 6.55
N PHE A 91 -13.95 12.54 6.26
CA PHE A 91 -14.10 13.86 5.67
C PHE A 91 -14.70 13.80 4.26
N TYR A 92 -14.24 12.88 3.42
CA TYR A 92 -14.84 12.63 2.11
C TYR A 92 -16.29 12.15 2.20
N ALA A 93 -16.60 11.30 3.20
CA ALA A 93 -17.96 10.86 3.44
C ALA A 93 -18.85 12.03 3.88
N ARG A 94 -18.33 12.96 4.70
CA ARG A 94 -19.04 14.17 5.11
C ARG A 94 -19.30 15.13 3.95
N ILE A 95 -18.33 15.32 3.04
CA ILE A 95 -18.53 16.09 1.82
C ILE A 95 -19.57 15.42 0.92
N GLY A 96 -19.55 14.09 0.82
CA GLY A 96 -20.56 13.32 0.07
C GLY A 96 -21.98 13.50 0.61
N GLU A 97 -22.12 13.56 1.94
CA GLU A 97 -23.40 13.82 2.62
C GLU A 97 -23.91 15.23 2.34
N GLU A 98 -23.06 16.25 2.35
CA GLU A 98 -23.40 17.64 1.99
C GLU A 98 -23.88 17.77 0.53
N GLN A 99 -23.43 16.86 -0.34
CA GLN A 99 -23.86 16.77 -1.74
C GLN A 99 -25.07 15.85 -1.94
N GLU A 100 -25.64 15.32 -0.86
CA GLU A 100 -26.75 14.34 -0.86
C GLU A 100 -26.45 13.09 -1.70
N ALA A 101 -25.15 12.73 -1.87
CA ALA A 101 -24.70 11.64 -2.71
C ALA A 101 -24.53 10.32 -1.93
N PHE A 102 -23.84 10.36 -0.81
CA PHE A 102 -23.60 9.22 0.10
C PHE A 102 -23.09 9.75 1.45
N ASP A 103 -23.18 8.89 2.47
CA ASP A 103 -22.66 9.16 3.82
C ASP A 103 -21.69 8.07 4.29
N MET A 104 -21.22 8.18 5.53
CA MET A 104 -20.30 7.21 6.14
C MET A 104 -20.95 5.82 6.32
N ALA A 105 -22.24 5.76 6.54
CA ALA A 105 -22.96 4.48 6.63
C ALA A 105 -22.97 3.78 5.26
N ASP A 106 -23.19 4.53 4.18
CA ASP A 106 -23.11 4.00 2.82
C ASP A 106 -21.71 3.44 2.51
N VAL A 107 -20.64 4.14 2.90
CA VAL A 107 -19.27 3.68 2.73
C VAL A 107 -19.06 2.34 3.46
N CYS A 108 -19.43 2.26 4.73
CA CYS A 108 -19.28 1.06 5.55
C CYS A 108 -20.11 -0.11 5.01
N ASN A 109 -21.35 0.14 4.65
CA ASN A 109 -22.28 -0.88 4.18
C ASN A 109 -21.82 -1.46 2.84
N ARG A 110 -21.46 -0.61 1.86
CA ARG A 110 -20.93 -1.05 0.56
C ARG A 110 -19.66 -1.88 0.71
N LEU A 111 -18.78 -1.49 1.63
CA LEU A 111 -17.59 -2.27 1.93
C LEU A 111 -17.96 -3.64 2.52
N THR A 112 -18.91 -3.67 3.46
CA THR A 112 -19.38 -4.90 4.10
C THR A 112 -19.97 -5.86 3.07
N ASP A 113 -20.87 -5.40 2.23
CA ASP A 113 -21.49 -6.23 1.18
C ASP A 113 -20.45 -6.76 0.19
N LYS A 114 -19.50 -5.93 -0.21
CA LYS A 114 -18.37 -6.33 -1.06
C LYS A 114 -17.54 -7.43 -0.40
N LEU A 115 -17.25 -7.31 0.90
CA LEU A 115 -16.48 -8.32 1.65
C LEU A 115 -17.25 -9.63 1.76
N ILE A 116 -18.54 -9.60 2.08
CA ILE A 116 -19.41 -10.78 2.13
C ILE A 116 -19.43 -11.47 0.76
N PHE A 117 -19.66 -10.71 -0.31
CA PHE A 117 -19.73 -11.24 -1.67
C PHE A 117 -18.41 -11.92 -2.11
N ARG A 118 -17.27 -11.32 -1.76
CA ARG A 118 -15.95 -11.83 -2.14
C ARG A 118 -15.41 -12.96 -1.27
N HIS A 119 -16.12 -13.31 -0.18
CA HIS A 119 -15.74 -14.40 0.72
C HIS A 119 -16.83 -15.47 0.85
N PRO A 120 -17.26 -16.10 -0.27
CA PRO A 120 -18.32 -17.09 -0.25
C PRO A 120 -17.95 -18.37 0.53
N HIS A 121 -16.67 -18.58 0.83
CA HIS A 121 -16.18 -19.65 1.70
C HIS A 121 -16.40 -19.37 3.20
N ILE A 122 -16.74 -18.12 3.57
CA ILE A 122 -17.05 -17.70 4.95
C ILE A 122 -18.53 -17.32 5.08
N TYR A 123 -19.06 -16.61 4.09
CA TYR A 123 -20.41 -16.03 4.14
C TYR A 123 -21.34 -16.63 3.11
N HIS A 124 -22.58 -16.91 3.51
CA HIS A 124 -23.60 -17.35 2.56
C HIS A 124 -24.14 -16.15 1.77
N PRO A 125 -24.42 -16.28 0.45
CA PRO A 125 -24.95 -15.19 -0.39
C PRO A 125 -26.21 -14.53 0.15
N SER A 126 -27.06 -15.24 0.91
CA SER A 126 -28.25 -14.70 1.54
C SER A 126 -27.99 -13.61 2.59
N GLN A 127 -26.73 -13.34 2.94
CA GLN A 127 -26.34 -12.29 3.88
C GLN A 127 -26.06 -10.94 3.18
N ILE A 128 -25.96 -10.95 1.86
CA ILE A 128 -25.75 -9.73 1.06
C ILE A 128 -27.03 -8.89 1.08
N GLY A 129 -26.90 -7.58 1.21
CA GLY A 129 -28.01 -6.63 1.12
C GLY A 129 -28.95 -6.57 2.32
N LYS A 130 -28.71 -7.36 3.38
CA LYS A 130 -29.54 -7.30 4.60
C LYS A 130 -29.29 -6.05 5.47
N SER A 131 -28.24 -5.32 5.17
CA SER A 131 -27.76 -4.20 5.98
C SER A 131 -28.28 -2.84 5.52
N HIS A 132 -29.00 -2.75 4.39
CA HIS A 132 -29.36 -1.48 3.78
C HIS A 132 -30.84 -1.15 3.82
N PRO A 133 -31.26 -0.10 4.53
CA PRO A 133 -32.60 0.49 4.37
C PRO A 133 -32.73 1.39 3.12
N ARG A 134 -31.60 1.80 2.50
CA ARG A 134 -31.60 2.67 1.30
C ARG A 134 -31.05 1.90 0.09
N PRO A 135 -31.80 1.78 -1.02
CA PRO A 135 -31.25 1.25 -2.26
C PRO A 135 -30.05 2.11 -2.69
N LEU A 136 -28.90 1.46 -2.91
CA LEU A 136 -27.77 2.15 -3.52
C LEU A 136 -28.21 2.67 -4.89
N PRO A 137 -27.69 3.81 -5.39
CA PRO A 137 -28.02 4.34 -6.73
C PRO A 137 -27.34 3.48 -7.82
N PHE A 138 -27.56 2.18 -7.81
CA PHE A 138 -27.33 1.30 -8.93
C PHE A 138 -28.59 1.32 -9.79
N LYS A 139 -28.41 1.47 -11.12
CA LYS A 139 -29.51 1.53 -12.08
C LYS A 139 -30.42 0.32 -11.88
N GLU A 140 -31.73 0.59 -11.71
CA GLU A 140 -32.77 -0.45 -11.71
C GLU A 140 -32.67 -1.27 -13.00
N GLY A 141 -32.73 -2.60 -12.89
CA GLY A 141 -32.77 -3.52 -14.02
C GLY A 141 -31.59 -4.49 -14.11
N GLU A 142 -30.77 -4.57 -13.10
CA GLU A 142 -29.64 -5.49 -13.11
C GLU A 142 -29.95 -6.77 -12.32
N ASP A 143 -29.84 -7.94 -13.00
CA ASP A 143 -30.13 -9.26 -12.45
C ASP A 143 -29.32 -9.62 -11.20
N GLU A 144 -29.78 -10.61 -10.40
CA GLU A 144 -29.11 -11.12 -9.21
C GLU A 144 -27.59 -11.39 -9.47
N PRO A 145 -26.72 -11.09 -8.47
CA PRO A 145 -25.30 -11.37 -8.62
C PRO A 145 -25.10 -12.86 -8.94
N ALA A 146 -24.30 -13.14 -9.96
CA ALA A 146 -24.00 -14.51 -10.38
C ALA A 146 -23.58 -15.35 -9.17
N SER A 147 -24.18 -16.52 -8.99
CA SER A 147 -23.93 -17.39 -7.86
C SER A 147 -22.44 -17.64 -7.66
N THR A 148 -21.93 -17.28 -6.49
CA THR A 148 -20.53 -17.54 -6.08
C THR A 148 -20.36 -18.87 -5.36
N ASN A 149 -21.42 -19.70 -5.31
CA ASN A 149 -21.43 -20.98 -4.57
C ASN A 149 -20.31 -21.94 -5.00
N GLN A 150 -19.85 -21.89 -6.26
CA GLN A 150 -18.73 -22.70 -6.74
C GLN A 150 -17.39 -22.36 -6.07
N PHE A 151 -17.25 -21.21 -5.43
CA PHE A 151 -16.06 -20.75 -4.73
C PHE A 151 -16.12 -20.96 -3.21
N SER A 152 -17.13 -21.63 -2.71
CA SER A 152 -17.35 -21.84 -1.27
C SER A 152 -16.38 -22.86 -0.64
N SER A 153 -15.59 -23.59 -1.43
CA SER A 153 -14.72 -24.67 -0.96
C SER A 153 -13.25 -24.30 -0.77
N ALA A 154 -12.88 -23.02 -0.95
CA ALA A 154 -11.49 -22.58 -0.79
C ALA A 154 -10.95 -22.86 0.62
N LYS A 155 -9.79 -23.52 0.71
CA LYS A 155 -9.13 -23.91 1.97
C LYS A 155 -7.76 -23.27 2.15
N THR A 156 -7.16 -22.76 1.09
CA THR A 156 -5.84 -22.12 1.11
C THR A 156 -5.93 -20.66 0.70
N ALA A 157 -4.93 -19.86 1.11
CA ALA A 157 -4.85 -18.46 0.73
C ALA A 157 -4.76 -18.27 -0.79
N ASP A 158 -4.01 -19.15 -1.48
CA ASP A 158 -3.85 -19.10 -2.92
C ASP A 158 -5.17 -19.39 -3.65
N GLU A 159 -5.95 -20.38 -3.20
CA GLU A 159 -7.28 -20.64 -3.73
C GLU A 159 -8.22 -19.44 -3.54
N VAL A 160 -8.15 -18.77 -2.40
CA VAL A 160 -8.94 -17.55 -2.14
C VAL A 160 -8.55 -16.43 -3.09
N LEU A 161 -7.25 -16.21 -3.31
CA LEU A 161 -6.75 -15.17 -4.22
C LEU A 161 -7.18 -15.42 -5.67
N GLN A 162 -7.06 -16.66 -6.15
CA GLN A 162 -7.53 -17.06 -7.48
C GLN A 162 -9.04 -16.88 -7.63
N ASN A 163 -9.82 -17.29 -6.62
CA ASN A 163 -11.26 -17.11 -6.61
C ASN A 163 -11.64 -15.62 -6.63
N TRP A 164 -10.92 -14.77 -5.92
CA TRP A 164 -11.17 -13.33 -5.90
C TRP A 164 -11.05 -12.69 -7.29
N GLU A 165 -10.04 -13.03 -8.07
CA GLU A 165 -9.93 -12.48 -9.43
C GLU A 165 -11.08 -12.95 -10.32
N GLN A 166 -11.50 -14.21 -10.21
CA GLN A 166 -12.66 -14.71 -10.94
C GLN A 166 -13.99 -14.07 -10.47
N ILE A 167 -14.15 -13.84 -9.18
CA ILE A 167 -15.32 -13.17 -8.61
C ILE A 167 -15.37 -11.72 -9.09
N LYS A 168 -14.25 -10.99 -9.08
CA LYS A 168 -14.17 -9.61 -9.59
C LYS A 168 -14.54 -9.49 -11.07
N LEU A 169 -14.21 -10.47 -11.91
CA LEU A 169 -14.62 -10.49 -13.32
C LEU A 169 -16.14 -10.68 -13.48
N ARG A 170 -16.81 -11.26 -12.49
CA ARG A 170 -18.26 -11.51 -12.50
C ARG A 170 -19.06 -10.43 -11.77
N GLU A 171 -18.38 -9.52 -11.06
CA GLU A 171 -19.04 -8.38 -10.41
C GLU A 171 -19.68 -7.49 -11.48
N LYS A 172 -20.92 -7.09 -11.27
CA LYS A 172 -21.62 -6.13 -12.14
C LYS A 172 -20.85 -4.80 -12.17
N GLY A 173 -20.64 -4.29 -13.37
CA GLY A 173 -19.73 -3.16 -13.56
C GLY A 173 -18.27 -3.50 -13.30
N GLY A 174 -17.96 -4.80 -13.07
CA GLY A 174 -16.60 -5.31 -12.88
C GLY A 174 -15.73 -5.19 -14.14
N ASN A 175 -14.47 -5.52 -13.97
CA ASN A 175 -13.48 -5.42 -15.02
C ASN A 175 -13.81 -6.39 -16.17
N LYS A 176 -13.91 -5.88 -17.40
CA LYS A 176 -14.11 -6.71 -18.58
C LYS A 176 -12.87 -7.54 -18.95
N ARG A 177 -11.70 -7.06 -18.54
CA ARG A 177 -10.39 -7.69 -18.78
C ARG A 177 -9.60 -7.75 -17.46
N VAL A 178 -8.66 -8.66 -17.37
CA VAL A 178 -7.85 -8.91 -16.18
C VAL A 178 -7.16 -7.63 -15.68
N LEU A 179 -6.57 -6.88 -16.60
CA LEU A 179 -5.79 -5.68 -16.28
C LEU A 179 -6.63 -4.41 -16.08
N ASP A 180 -7.92 -4.40 -16.45
CA ASP A 180 -8.80 -3.24 -16.24
C ASP A 180 -8.91 -2.85 -14.75
N GLY A 181 -8.67 -3.81 -13.85
CA GLY A 181 -8.65 -3.57 -12.40
C GLY A 181 -7.34 -3.01 -11.85
N VAL A 182 -6.38 -2.62 -12.70
CA VAL A 182 -5.16 -1.92 -12.30
C VAL A 182 -5.38 -0.43 -12.53
N PRO A 183 -5.45 0.41 -11.47
CA PRO A 183 -5.68 1.84 -11.65
C PRO A 183 -4.59 2.49 -12.50
N ALA A 184 -5.00 3.28 -13.50
CA ALA A 184 -4.07 3.89 -14.46
C ALA A 184 -3.07 4.88 -13.81
N HIS A 185 -3.47 5.49 -12.70
CA HIS A 185 -2.71 6.53 -11.98
C HIS A 185 -1.84 6.00 -10.83
N LEU A 186 -1.69 4.68 -10.68
CA LEU A 186 -0.73 4.12 -9.74
C LEU A 186 0.71 4.52 -10.13
N PRO A 187 1.61 4.73 -9.14
CA PRO A 187 3.05 4.82 -9.38
C PRO A 187 3.54 3.65 -10.22
N SER A 188 4.46 3.90 -11.16
CA SER A 188 4.81 2.93 -12.21
C SER A 188 5.34 1.60 -11.66
N LEU A 189 6.13 1.64 -10.58
CA LEU A 189 6.68 0.43 -9.97
C LEU A 189 5.58 -0.45 -9.35
N ILE A 190 4.68 0.17 -8.58
CA ILE A 190 3.52 -0.50 -7.99
C ILE A 190 2.58 -1.02 -9.08
N LYS A 191 2.38 -0.24 -10.15
CA LYS A 191 1.54 -0.61 -11.30
C LYS A 191 2.08 -1.87 -11.98
N ALA A 192 3.38 -1.91 -12.29
CA ALA A 192 4.03 -3.07 -12.92
C ALA A 192 3.89 -4.32 -12.04
N TYR A 193 4.12 -4.20 -10.73
CA TYR A 193 3.93 -5.31 -9.79
C TYR A 193 2.49 -5.83 -9.81
N ARG A 194 1.49 -4.93 -9.75
CA ARG A 194 0.07 -5.30 -9.77
C ARG A 194 -0.36 -5.91 -11.10
N MET A 195 0.21 -5.45 -12.23
CA MET A 195 -0.06 -6.03 -13.55
C MET A 195 0.46 -7.46 -13.65
N THR A 196 1.71 -7.70 -13.25
CA THR A 196 2.31 -9.04 -13.28
C THR A 196 1.62 -10.00 -12.31
N GLU A 197 1.23 -9.54 -11.10
CA GLU A 197 0.45 -10.32 -10.15
C GLU A 197 -0.91 -10.75 -10.72
N LYS A 198 -1.64 -9.83 -11.35
CA LYS A 198 -2.94 -10.14 -11.97
C LYS A 198 -2.82 -11.10 -13.15
N ALA A 199 -1.79 -10.95 -13.97
CA ALA A 199 -1.52 -11.86 -15.07
C ALA A 199 -1.21 -13.28 -14.55
N ALA A 200 -0.41 -13.39 -13.50
CA ALA A 200 -0.09 -14.67 -12.85
C ALA A 200 -1.34 -15.36 -12.29
N ASN A 201 -2.25 -14.62 -11.67
CA ASN A 201 -3.48 -15.17 -11.08
C ASN A 201 -4.45 -15.79 -12.10
N VAL A 202 -4.27 -15.52 -13.40
CA VAL A 202 -5.04 -16.16 -14.50
C VAL A 202 -4.21 -17.16 -15.29
N GLY A 203 -3.03 -17.55 -14.78
CA GLY A 203 -2.18 -18.59 -15.37
C GLY A 203 -1.15 -18.07 -16.37
N PHE A 204 -1.00 -16.74 -16.54
CA PHE A 204 0.08 -16.17 -17.35
C PHE A 204 1.29 -15.88 -16.45
N ASP A 205 2.06 -16.92 -16.16
CA ASP A 205 3.23 -16.86 -15.29
C ASP A 205 4.32 -17.85 -15.71
N TRP A 206 5.51 -17.67 -15.17
CA TRP A 206 6.64 -18.58 -15.36
C TRP A 206 6.41 -19.88 -14.57
N GLU A 207 6.75 -21.01 -15.17
CA GLU A 207 6.65 -22.31 -14.47
C GLU A 207 7.61 -22.41 -13.28
N ARG A 208 8.80 -21.82 -13.42
CA ARG A 208 9.83 -21.80 -12.36
C ARG A 208 10.35 -20.40 -12.16
N PRO A 209 10.50 -19.96 -10.89
CA PRO A 209 11.06 -18.63 -10.59
C PRO A 209 12.43 -18.37 -11.21
N SER A 210 13.25 -19.43 -11.40
CA SER A 210 14.56 -19.31 -12.03
C SER A 210 14.52 -18.85 -13.49
N ASP A 211 13.43 -19.13 -14.19
CA ASP A 211 13.36 -18.92 -15.65
C ASP A 211 13.19 -17.44 -16.00
N VAL A 212 12.66 -16.64 -15.08
CA VAL A 212 12.54 -15.19 -15.25
C VAL A 212 13.91 -14.51 -15.43
N TRP A 213 14.99 -15.09 -14.87
CA TRP A 213 16.34 -14.52 -15.01
C TRP A 213 16.90 -14.60 -16.43
N ALA A 214 16.41 -15.53 -17.25
CA ALA A 214 16.74 -15.54 -18.67
C ALA A 214 16.20 -14.27 -19.36
N LYS A 215 14.94 -13.89 -19.06
CA LYS A 215 14.35 -12.65 -19.58
C LYS A 215 15.02 -11.40 -19.04
N VAL A 216 15.35 -11.34 -17.75
CA VAL A 216 16.09 -10.20 -17.18
C VAL A 216 17.43 -9.99 -17.90
N LYS A 217 18.15 -11.08 -18.24
CA LYS A 217 19.44 -10.99 -18.98
C LYS A 217 19.24 -10.56 -20.42
N GLU A 218 18.16 -10.99 -21.05
CA GLU A 218 17.75 -10.53 -22.38
C GLU A 218 17.54 -9.02 -22.37
N GLU A 219 16.70 -8.50 -21.47
CA GLU A 219 16.43 -7.06 -21.34
C GLU A 219 17.69 -6.24 -21.01
N ILE A 220 18.62 -6.78 -20.20
CA ILE A 220 19.93 -6.11 -19.98
C ILE A 220 20.66 -5.97 -21.29
N SER A 221 20.72 -7.04 -22.13
CA SER A 221 21.44 -7.03 -23.40
C SER A 221 20.81 -6.08 -24.43
N GLU A 222 19.47 -6.03 -24.45
CA GLU A 222 18.70 -5.13 -25.32
C GLU A 222 18.93 -3.67 -24.92
N PHE A 223 18.87 -3.36 -23.63
CA PHE A 223 19.19 -2.03 -23.12
C PHE A 223 20.66 -1.63 -23.40
N GLU A 224 21.64 -2.51 -23.19
CA GLU A 224 23.04 -2.27 -23.52
C GLU A 224 23.23 -1.98 -25.03
N SER A 225 22.53 -2.70 -25.88
CA SER A 225 22.54 -2.51 -27.33
C SER A 225 21.95 -1.15 -27.72
N ALA A 226 20.81 -0.79 -27.13
CA ALA A 226 20.18 0.51 -27.35
C ALA A 226 21.06 1.70 -26.92
N LEU A 227 21.87 1.53 -25.87
CA LEU A 227 22.81 2.57 -25.45
C LEU A 227 23.93 2.84 -26.49
N CYS A 228 24.28 1.86 -27.32
CA CYS A 228 25.28 1.97 -28.37
C CYS A 228 24.75 2.60 -29.68
N GLU A 229 23.43 2.80 -29.80
CA GLU A 229 22.82 3.40 -30.99
C GLU A 229 23.05 4.91 -31.08
N ASP A 230 23.29 5.43 -32.30
CA ASP A 230 23.51 6.85 -32.53
C ASP A 230 22.30 7.72 -32.30
N ASN A 231 22.52 8.95 -31.80
CA ASN A 231 21.59 9.86 -31.12
C ASN A 231 20.37 10.40 -31.90
N ASN A 232 20.11 10.03 -33.16
CA ASN A 232 19.05 10.69 -33.96
C ASN A 232 17.66 9.98 -33.98
N SER A 233 17.57 8.75 -33.54
CA SER A 233 16.29 8.03 -33.37
C SER A 233 16.13 7.35 -31.99
N GLY A 234 17.20 7.41 -31.20
CA GLY A 234 17.39 6.47 -30.10
C GLY A 234 16.87 6.88 -28.71
N LYS A 235 16.35 8.10 -28.49
CA LYS A 235 15.98 8.47 -27.08
C LYS A 235 14.76 7.65 -26.62
N ASN A 236 13.74 7.53 -27.44
CA ASN A 236 12.54 6.77 -27.10
C ASN A 236 12.87 5.27 -26.94
N HIS A 237 13.72 4.73 -27.82
CA HIS A 237 14.12 3.32 -27.76
C HIS A 237 14.91 3.00 -26.47
N LYS A 238 15.84 3.87 -26.06
CA LYS A 238 16.57 3.72 -24.79
C LYS A 238 15.65 3.79 -23.55
N GLU A 239 14.61 4.63 -23.62
CA GLU A 239 13.61 4.73 -22.55
C GLU A 239 12.71 3.49 -22.52
N GLU A 240 12.35 2.90 -23.67
CA GLU A 240 11.59 1.67 -23.80
C GLU A 240 12.36 0.49 -23.21
N GLU A 241 13.60 0.25 -23.66
CA GLU A 241 14.43 -0.86 -23.17
C GLU A 241 14.73 -0.76 -21.66
N LEU A 242 14.98 0.45 -21.16
CA LEU A 242 15.09 0.65 -19.72
C LEU A 242 13.79 0.31 -18.99
N GLY A 243 12.65 0.65 -19.59
CA GLY A 243 11.32 0.31 -19.07
C GLY A 243 11.10 -1.20 -18.99
N ASP A 244 11.47 -1.92 -20.04
CA ASP A 244 11.34 -3.38 -20.14
C ASP A 244 12.26 -4.10 -19.15
N LEU A 245 13.49 -3.61 -18.98
CA LEU A 245 14.40 -4.09 -17.96
C LEU A 245 13.84 -3.90 -16.54
N ILE A 246 13.31 -2.70 -16.22
CA ILE A 246 12.70 -2.45 -14.91
C ILE A 246 11.47 -3.35 -14.70
N PHE A 247 10.64 -3.52 -15.71
CA PHE A 247 9.46 -4.38 -15.66
C PHE A 247 9.83 -5.85 -15.43
N SER A 248 10.86 -6.36 -16.11
CA SER A 248 11.36 -7.72 -15.93
C SER A 248 11.91 -7.95 -14.51
N LEU A 249 12.61 -6.95 -13.94
CA LEU A 249 13.09 -6.98 -12.55
C LEU A 249 11.94 -6.97 -11.54
N VAL A 250 10.88 -6.18 -11.79
CA VAL A 250 9.66 -6.18 -10.94
C VAL A 250 9.00 -7.56 -10.96
N ASN A 251 8.90 -8.18 -12.13
CA ASN A 251 8.32 -9.53 -12.25
C ASN A 251 9.21 -10.59 -11.57
N ALA A 252 10.52 -10.49 -11.69
CA ALA A 252 11.45 -11.34 -10.95
C ALA A 252 11.26 -11.18 -9.43
N ALA A 253 11.19 -9.95 -8.91
CA ALA A 253 10.95 -9.69 -7.50
C ALA A 253 9.65 -10.36 -7.01
N ARG A 254 8.56 -10.25 -7.77
CA ARG A 254 7.28 -10.91 -7.46
C ARG A 254 7.41 -12.43 -7.32
N LEU A 255 8.11 -13.08 -8.26
CA LEU A 255 8.31 -14.54 -8.22
C LEU A 255 9.10 -15.03 -7.01
N TYR A 256 9.92 -14.16 -6.41
CA TYR A 256 10.63 -14.43 -5.16
C TYR A 256 9.91 -13.85 -3.93
N ASN A 257 8.64 -13.45 -4.05
CA ASN A 257 7.85 -12.84 -2.98
C ASN A 257 8.50 -11.58 -2.38
N ILE A 258 9.20 -10.81 -3.19
CA ILE A 258 9.81 -9.54 -2.81
C ILE A 258 8.95 -8.41 -3.36
N ASN A 259 8.54 -7.48 -2.50
CA ASN A 259 7.91 -6.24 -2.95
C ASN A 259 9.00 -5.29 -3.46
N PRO A 260 9.02 -4.93 -4.77
CA PRO A 260 10.09 -4.12 -5.35
C PRO A 260 10.06 -2.66 -4.88
N ASP A 261 8.89 -2.11 -4.56
CA ASP A 261 8.73 -0.76 -4.04
C ASP A 261 9.32 -0.66 -2.63
N THR A 262 8.98 -1.60 -1.75
CA THR A 262 9.59 -1.72 -0.41
C THR A 262 11.10 -1.91 -0.49
N ALA A 263 11.58 -2.77 -1.39
CA ALA A 263 13.01 -3.02 -1.54
C ALA A 263 13.79 -1.77 -1.99
N LEU A 264 13.19 -0.99 -2.90
CA LEU A 264 13.78 0.26 -3.37
C LEU A 264 13.74 1.33 -2.26
N GLU A 265 12.63 1.45 -1.52
CA GLU A 265 12.52 2.39 -0.40
C GLU A 265 13.54 2.12 0.71
N LEU A 266 13.75 0.86 1.08
CA LEU A 266 14.81 0.48 2.03
C LEU A 266 16.21 0.87 1.52
N THR A 267 16.42 0.84 0.21
CA THR A 267 17.68 1.27 -0.40
C THR A 267 17.81 2.80 -0.41
N ASN A 268 16.73 3.54 -0.70
CA ASN A 268 16.67 5.00 -0.61
C ASN A 268 17.00 5.47 0.82
N ARG A 269 16.44 4.83 1.84
CA ARG A 269 16.73 5.15 3.26
C ARG A 269 18.20 4.92 3.59
N LYS A 270 18.78 3.79 3.18
CA LYS A 270 20.20 3.51 3.35
C LYS A 270 21.08 4.53 2.65
N PHE A 271 20.71 4.92 1.44
CA PHE A 271 21.45 5.94 0.68
C PHE A 271 21.43 7.29 1.41
N ARG A 272 20.23 7.74 1.81
CA ARG A 272 20.05 9.00 2.54
C ARG A 272 20.86 9.02 3.84
N GLN A 273 20.75 7.98 4.64
CA GLN A 273 21.47 7.88 5.92
C GLN A 273 22.99 7.94 5.72
N ARG A 274 23.52 7.23 4.73
CA ARG A 274 24.96 7.25 4.42
C ARG A 274 25.41 8.58 3.87
N PHE A 275 24.60 9.20 3.03
CA PHE A 275 24.91 10.51 2.46
C PHE A 275 24.89 11.60 3.55
N GLN A 276 23.94 11.58 4.47
CA GLN A 276 23.91 12.47 5.65
C GLN A 276 25.20 12.33 6.48
N TYR A 277 25.66 11.11 6.72
CA TYR A 277 26.93 10.89 7.40
C TYR A 277 28.11 11.54 6.65
N VAL A 278 28.17 11.40 5.32
CA VAL A 278 29.18 12.06 4.50
C VAL A 278 29.10 13.57 4.63
N GLU A 279 27.91 14.15 4.51
CA GLU A 279 27.65 15.58 4.67
C GLU A 279 28.11 16.09 6.04
N GLU A 280 27.73 15.42 7.13
CA GLU A 280 28.11 15.78 8.49
C GLU A 280 29.63 15.80 8.68
N LYS A 281 30.33 14.79 8.14
CA LYS A 281 31.81 14.73 8.22
C LYS A 281 32.48 15.84 7.44
N VAL A 282 32.00 16.14 6.24
CA VAL A 282 32.52 17.21 5.41
C VAL A 282 32.27 18.56 6.07
N LEU A 283 31.07 18.84 6.52
CA LEU A 283 30.72 20.09 7.18
C LEU A 283 31.49 20.30 8.50
N ALA A 284 31.72 19.24 9.26
CA ALA A 284 32.52 19.28 10.48
C ALA A 284 33.97 19.63 10.20
N SER A 285 34.47 19.39 8.96
CA SER A 285 35.81 19.83 8.52
C SER A 285 35.85 21.29 8.03
N GLY A 286 34.74 22.02 8.07
CA GLY A 286 34.64 23.41 7.60
C GLY A 286 34.56 23.56 6.06
N ARG A 287 34.30 22.46 5.33
CA ARG A 287 34.18 22.44 3.86
C ARG A 287 32.76 22.21 3.41
N GLN A 288 32.49 22.46 2.13
CA GLN A 288 31.26 22.04 1.47
C GLN A 288 31.48 20.72 0.72
N VAL A 289 30.42 19.95 0.49
CA VAL A 289 30.53 18.67 -0.25
C VAL A 289 31.10 18.87 -1.66
N SER A 290 30.76 19.99 -2.30
CA SER A 290 31.32 20.40 -3.62
C SER A 290 32.81 20.60 -3.64
N ASP A 291 33.45 20.86 -2.48
CA ASP A 291 34.87 21.18 -2.36
C ASP A 291 35.72 19.93 -2.09
N VAL A 292 35.08 18.78 -2.02
CA VAL A 292 35.70 17.50 -1.64
C VAL A 292 35.84 16.62 -2.87
N SER A 293 36.96 15.96 -3.02
CA SER A 293 37.19 15.04 -4.14
C SER A 293 36.31 13.79 -4.03
N LEU A 294 35.95 13.21 -5.19
CA LEU A 294 35.14 11.96 -5.21
C LEU A 294 35.84 10.84 -4.42
N ALA A 295 37.15 10.73 -4.48
CA ALA A 295 37.90 9.70 -3.73
C ALA A 295 37.76 9.86 -2.21
N GLU A 296 37.73 11.10 -1.72
CA GLU A 296 37.49 11.38 -0.29
C GLU A 296 36.04 11.13 0.12
N LEU A 297 35.10 11.51 -0.75
CA LEU A 297 33.68 11.18 -0.53
C LEU A 297 33.43 9.67 -0.51
N ASP A 298 34.07 8.91 -1.39
CA ASP A 298 34.02 7.45 -1.41
C ASP A 298 34.60 6.81 -0.13
N ALA A 299 35.66 7.39 0.41
CA ALA A 299 36.24 6.93 1.66
C ALA A 299 35.24 7.11 2.82
N LEU A 300 34.62 8.30 2.94
CA LEU A 300 33.57 8.57 3.94
C LEU A 300 32.32 7.70 3.73
N TRP A 301 31.91 7.47 2.49
CA TRP A 301 30.83 6.57 2.15
C TRP A 301 31.10 5.12 2.59
N ASN A 302 32.34 4.65 2.40
CA ASN A 302 32.75 3.32 2.85
C ASN A 302 32.87 3.22 4.37
N GLU A 303 33.14 4.32 5.06
CA GLU A 303 33.06 4.43 6.51
C GLU A 303 31.60 4.32 6.98
N ALA A 304 30.66 5.05 6.36
CA ALA A 304 29.23 4.99 6.64
C ALA A 304 28.61 3.59 6.48
N LYS A 305 29.15 2.75 5.59
CA LYS A 305 28.69 1.35 5.43
C LYS A 305 28.99 0.44 6.62
N LYS A 306 29.91 0.84 7.51
CA LYS A 306 30.34 0.02 8.65
C LYS A 306 29.57 0.36 9.93
N GLN A 307 28.76 1.41 9.90
CA GLN A 307 27.85 1.80 10.96
C GLN A 307 26.46 1.12 10.79
#